data_da9001eb7fcd07b2cadd9adafdaf803d
#
_entry.id   da9001eb7fcd07b2cadd9adafdaf803d
#
_cell.length_a   1.000
_cell.length_b   1.000
_cell.length_c   1.000
_cell.angle_alpha   90.00
_cell.angle_beta   90.00
_cell.angle_gamma   90.00
#
_symmetry.space_group_name_H-M   'P 1'
#
loop_
_entity.id
_entity.type
_entity.pdbx_description
1 polymer ?
#
loop_
_entity_poly.entity_id
_entity_poly.type
_entity_poly.pdbx_seq_one_letter_code
_entity_poly.pdbx_strand_id
1 'polypeptide(L)'
;MNARQVLEAAHRLQQNDQAFALVSVLRVEAPASARPGDKAVVTADGIIHGWIGGGCAQPAVLRTVREALADGRSRVIRIAPADAETPGPSTTAVNSERRLEDILEFGMTCHSGGILELFIDPIVAQTQLTIIGDTPLAAALCELAPRVGLTVTVIAHQADPGRFPAADRVLTNDEDAPGIARQHASLNGCFIVVATQGRRDLQGLRLALSLPGRQTFFVASARKAQVLKAALKESGEAVDHVDAIVAPAGQLLGAQTPEEIALSVLAAVVAARRGRITPPAQSLLPPRLPETQVPPQVPPQVAPQVEPPVEQSVGQPVSIAPALVGGSCCGS
;
A
#
# COMPACT_ATOMS: atom_id res chain seq x y z
N MET A 1 25.68 3.99 29.44
CA MET A 1 25.21 2.79 28.75
C MET A 1 26.05 2.56 27.50
N ASN A 2 26.46 1.33 27.21
CA ASN A 2 27.34 1.02 26.08
C ASN A 2 26.52 0.97 24.77
N ALA A 3 27.09 1.35 23.64
CA ALA A 3 26.44 1.26 22.31
C ALA A 3 25.85 -0.12 22.01
N ARG A 4 26.47 -1.20 22.49
CA ARG A 4 25.95 -2.57 22.40
C ARG A 4 24.58 -2.73 23.08
N GLN A 5 24.40 -2.19 24.27
CA GLN A 5 23.12 -2.27 25.01
C GLN A 5 22.00 -1.51 24.30
N VAL A 6 22.34 -0.40 23.62
CA VAL A 6 21.39 0.37 22.80
C VAL A 6 20.92 -0.47 21.59
N LEU A 7 21.86 -1.15 20.90
CA LEU A 7 21.53 -2.03 19.78
C LEU A 7 20.72 -3.26 20.22
N GLU A 8 21.02 -3.84 21.38
CA GLU A 8 20.26 -4.95 21.96
C GLU A 8 18.82 -4.53 22.31
N ALA A 9 18.64 -3.31 22.81
CA ALA A 9 17.31 -2.73 23.07
C ALA A 9 16.54 -2.50 21.75
N ALA A 10 17.20 -1.93 20.74
CA ALA A 10 16.62 -1.73 19.41
C ALA A 10 16.17 -3.06 18.79
N HIS A 11 17.01 -4.09 18.86
CA HIS A 11 16.69 -5.40 18.34
C HIS A 11 15.49 -6.05 19.05
N ARG A 12 15.39 -5.96 20.36
CA ARG A 12 14.23 -6.44 21.12
C ARG A 12 12.93 -5.74 20.74
N LEU A 13 12.97 -4.40 20.59
CA LEU A 13 11.80 -3.65 20.17
C LEU A 13 11.38 -4.03 18.75
N GLN A 14 12.33 -4.23 17.84
CA GLN A 14 12.08 -4.66 16.47
C GLN A 14 11.47 -6.08 16.43
N GLN A 15 11.96 -7.02 17.24
CA GLN A 15 11.38 -8.35 17.33
C GLN A 15 9.93 -8.35 17.86
N ASN A 16 9.59 -7.37 18.71
CA ASN A 16 8.25 -7.20 19.26
C ASN A 16 7.36 -6.28 18.42
N ASP A 17 7.80 -5.93 17.20
CA ASP A 17 7.10 -5.05 16.26
C ASP A 17 6.75 -3.67 16.86
N GLN A 18 7.52 -3.24 17.87
CA GLN A 18 7.38 -1.96 18.52
C GLN A 18 8.15 -0.87 17.77
N ALA A 19 7.45 0.20 17.41
CA ALA A 19 8.07 1.35 16.78
C ALA A 19 8.93 2.14 17.79
N PHE A 20 10.12 2.58 17.35
CA PHE A 20 11.04 3.39 18.14
C PHE A 20 11.85 4.31 17.23
N ALA A 21 12.50 5.30 17.77
CA ALA A 21 13.50 6.09 17.07
C ALA A 21 14.91 5.79 17.61
N LEU A 22 15.86 5.64 16.68
CA LEU A 22 17.27 5.67 17.02
C LEU A 22 17.72 7.14 17.02
N VAL A 23 18.07 7.65 18.20
CA VAL A 23 18.55 9.03 18.36
C VAL A 23 20.08 8.98 18.48
N SER A 24 20.76 9.78 17.66
CA SER A 24 22.22 9.89 17.66
C SER A 24 22.66 11.33 17.89
N VAL A 25 23.62 11.53 18.77
CA VAL A 25 24.26 12.83 19.00
C VAL A 25 25.24 13.10 17.85
N LEU A 26 25.00 14.14 17.05
CA LEU A 26 25.84 14.54 15.93
C LEU A 26 26.93 15.50 16.37
N ARG A 27 26.53 16.55 17.08
CA ARG A 27 27.43 17.64 17.51
C ARG A 27 27.07 18.10 18.91
N VAL A 28 28.09 18.53 19.60
CA VAL A 28 27.99 19.05 20.96
C VAL A 28 28.88 20.30 21.08
N GLU A 29 28.32 21.38 21.62
CA GLU A 29 29.07 22.54 22.08
C GLU A 29 28.99 22.61 23.62
N ALA A 30 30.14 22.68 24.25
CA ALA A 30 30.24 22.68 25.73
C ALA A 30 29.64 23.94 26.32
N PRO A 31 29.10 23.83 27.57
CA PRO A 31 29.10 22.68 28.45
C PRO A 31 27.88 21.75 28.17
N ALA A 32 28.12 20.47 27.95
CA ALA A 32 27.05 19.46 27.74
C ALA A 32 27.49 18.11 28.33
N SER A 33 26.51 17.32 28.75
CA SER A 33 26.73 16.01 29.34
C SER A 33 26.76 14.86 28.31
N ALA A 34 26.41 15.14 27.05
CA ALA A 34 26.50 14.19 25.95
C ALA A 34 27.79 14.36 25.14
N ARG A 35 28.14 13.35 24.35
CA ARG A 35 29.30 13.35 23.45
C ARG A 35 28.85 12.98 22.01
N PRO A 36 29.50 13.52 20.97
CA PRO A 36 29.27 13.09 19.63
C PRO A 36 29.40 11.55 19.50
N GLY A 37 28.42 10.92 18.88
CA GLY A 37 28.34 9.45 18.76
C GLY A 37 27.55 8.76 19.87
N ASP A 38 27.17 9.43 20.95
CA ASP A 38 26.23 8.89 21.92
C ASP A 38 24.91 8.58 21.25
N LYS A 39 24.25 7.49 21.69
CA LYS A 39 23.01 7.00 21.10
C LYS A 39 21.99 6.62 22.16
N ALA A 40 20.73 6.73 21.77
CA ALA A 40 19.62 6.17 22.54
C ALA A 40 18.54 5.62 21.60
N VAL A 41 17.84 4.61 22.08
CA VAL A 41 16.56 4.14 21.54
C VAL A 41 15.44 4.80 22.32
N VAL A 42 14.52 5.45 21.65
CA VAL A 42 13.43 6.21 22.26
C VAL A 42 12.10 5.75 21.68
N THR A 43 11.17 5.34 22.54
CA THR A 43 9.82 4.93 22.16
C THR A 43 8.84 6.11 22.23
N ALA A 44 7.67 5.96 21.61
CA ALA A 44 6.59 6.97 21.68
C ALA A 44 6.11 7.23 23.12
N ASP A 45 6.18 6.21 23.99
CA ASP A 45 5.79 6.28 25.40
C ASP A 45 6.80 7.03 26.26
N GLY A 46 7.96 7.35 25.67
CA GLY A 46 9.02 8.08 26.38
C GLY A 46 10.03 7.21 27.10
N ILE A 47 10.04 5.91 26.85
CA ILE A 47 11.08 5.01 27.36
C ILE A 47 12.36 5.28 26.58
N ILE A 48 13.44 5.59 27.29
CA ILE A 48 14.74 5.89 26.72
C ILE A 48 15.74 4.82 27.16
N HIS A 49 16.33 4.13 26.18
CA HIS A 49 17.46 3.22 26.41
C HIS A 49 18.72 3.84 25.80
N GLY A 50 19.64 4.31 26.61
CA GLY A 50 20.86 4.97 26.16
C GLY A 50 21.05 6.33 26.79
N TRP A 51 21.86 7.19 26.15
CA TRP A 51 22.18 8.53 26.64
C TRP A 51 22.28 9.51 25.47
N ILE A 52 21.57 10.61 25.55
CA ILE A 52 21.52 11.69 24.54
C ILE A 52 21.61 13.09 25.15
N GLY A 53 22.00 13.16 26.42
CA GLY A 53 22.08 14.41 27.16
C GLY A 53 21.19 14.46 28.39
N GLY A 54 21.26 15.55 29.15
CA GLY A 54 20.49 15.74 30.36
C GLY A 54 18.98 15.90 30.15
N GLY A 55 18.24 15.95 31.28
CA GLY A 55 16.78 16.03 31.29
C GLY A 55 16.19 17.21 30.50
N CYS A 56 16.95 18.31 30.33
CA CYS A 56 16.48 19.48 29.57
C CYS A 56 16.28 19.20 28.07
N ALA A 57 17.00 18.23 27.47
CA ALA A 57 16.87 17.88 26.09
C ALA A 57 15.70 16.90 25.84
N GLN A 58 15.31 16.14 26.85
CA GLN A 58 14.32 15.06 26.70
C GLN A 58 12.95 15.51 26.15
N PRO A 59 12.34 16.63 26.58
CA PRO A 59 11.04 17.05 26.06
C PRO A 59 11.04 17.30 24.54
N ALA A 60 12.10 18.00 24.03
CA ALA A 60 12.26 18.26 22.61
C ALA A 60 12.45 16.96 21.82
N VAL A 61 13.29 16.05 22.33
CA VAL A 61 13.51 14.73 21.71
C VAL A 61 12.22 13.92 21.67
N LEU A 62 11.49 13.80 22.77
CA LEU A 62 10.26 13.01 22.85
C LEU A 62 9.18 13.54 21.93
N ARG A 63 9.00 14.86 21.84
CA ARG A 63 8.09 15.48 20.90
C ARG A 63 8.46 15.12 19.47
N THR A 64 9.71 15.34 19.09
CA THR A 64 10.17 15.07 17.72
C THR A 64 10.14 13.57 17.38
N VAL A 65 10.44 12.70 18.33
CA VAL A 65 10.32 11.24 18.16
C VAL A 65 8.88 10.84 17.85
N ARG A 66 7.89 11.37 18.59
CA ARG A 66 6.47 11.07 18.32
C ARG A 66 6.06 11.51 16.92
N GLU A 67 6.48 12.69 16.50
CA GLU A 67 6.22 13.20 15.14
C GLU A 67 6.92 12.35 14.07
N ALA A 68 8.19 11.98 14.31
CA ALA A 68 8.96 11.12 13.40
C ALA A 68 8.35 9.73 13.26
N LEU A 69 7.88 9.14 14.36
CA LEU A 69 7.21 7.84 14.34
C LEU A 69 5.85 7.90 13.65
N ALA A 70 5.15 9.05 13.73
CA ALA A 70 3.84 9.22 13.09
C ALA A 70 3.92 9.31 11.56
N ASP A 71 4.94 9.99 11.01
CA ASP A 71 5.10 10.22 9.57
C ASP A 71 6.23 9.42 8.90
N GLY A 72 7.04 8.70 9.70
CA GLY A 72 8.15 7.87 9.22
C GLY A 72 9.32 8.69 8.62
N ARG A 73 9.48 9.97 9.01
CA ARG A 73 10.53 10.84 8.48
C ARG A 73 11.62 11.09 9.52
N SER A 74 12.87 10.90 9.12
CA SER A 74 14.03 11.27 9.94
C SER A 74 14.13 12.80 10.05
N ARG A 75 14.67 13.27 11.18
CA ARG A 75 14.80 14.70 11.50
C ARG A 75 16.13 15.01 12.16
N VAL A 76 16.65 16.19 11.88
CA VAL A 76 17.74 16.79 12.64
C VAL A 76 17.14 17.84 13.56
N ILE A 77 17.50 17.79 14.83
CA ILE A 77 17.12 18.80 15.81
C ILE A 77 18.35 19.46 16.40
N ARG A 78 18.25 20.75 16.66
CA ARG A 78 19.23 21.52 17.41
C ARG A 78 18.58 22.02 18.68
N ILE A 79 19.21 21.77 19.82
CA ILE A 79 18.78 22.23 21.14
C ILE A 79 19.82 23.21 21.64
N ALA A 80 19.43 24.47 21.79
CA ALA A 80 20.30 25.56 22.19
C ALA A 80 19.69 26.32 23.38
N PRO A 81 20.46 27.07 24.16
CA PRO A 81 19.93 28.00 25.17
C PRO A 81 18.91 28.94 24.51
N ALA A 82 17.81 29.21 25.20
CA ALA A 82 16.88 30.25 24.75
C ALA A 82 17.59 31.61 24.87
N ASP A 83 17.85 32.26 23.72
CA ASP A 83 18.45 33.59 23.70
C ASP A 83 17.55 34.57 24.45
N ALA A 84 18.15 35.26 25.44
CA ALA A 84 17.46 36.25 26.28
C ALA A 84 17.04 37.53 25.53
N GLU A 85 17.31 37.61 24.21
CA GLU A 85 17.16 38.86 23.43
C GLU A 85 15.98 38.90 22.47
N THR A 86 15.01 38.01 22.56
CA THR A 86 13.79 38.18 21.75
C THR A 86 12.60 38.47 22.67
N PRO A 87 12.20 39.76 22.84
CA PRO A 87 10.97 40.10 23.56
C PRO A 87 9.77 39.76 22.66
N GLY A 88 9.21 38.60 22.82
CA GLY A 88 7.90 38.22 22.29
C GLY A 88 6.97 37.83 23.43
N PRO A 89 5.64 37.93 23.31
CA PRO A 89 4.73 37.97 24.45
C PRO A 89 4.83 36.74 25.33
N SER A 90 5.07 37.04 26.61
CA SER A 90 5.06 36.10 27.73
C SER A 90 3.94 35.09 27.65
N THR A 91 4.26 33.86 27.71
CA THR A 91 3.74 32.85 28.64
C THR A 91 4.20 31.48 28.21
N THR A 92 4.94 30.79 29.14
CA THR A 92 5.32 29.38 28.98
C THR A 92 6.20 29.05 27.75
N ALA A 93 7.38 29.65 27.71
CA ALA A 93 8.42 29.31 26.71
C ALA A 93 9.14 28.00 27.05
N VAL A 94 8.41 26.90 27.07
CA VAL A 94 8.97 25.59 26.85
C VAL A 94 8.59 25.24 25.40
N ASN A 95 9.58 25.35 24.47
CA ASN A 95 9.48 24.99 23.05
C ASN A 95 9.07 26.12 22.06
N SER A 96 9.89 27.14 21.92
CA SER A 96 9.87 27.92 20.67
C SER A 96 10.56 27.09 19.57
N GLU A 97 9.80 26.54 18.67
CA GLU A 97 10.29 25.81 17.49
C GLU A 97 10.62 26.84 16.40
N ARG A 98 11.86 26.81 15.91
CA ARG A 98 12.27 27.51 14.68
C ARG A 98 12.72 26.49 13.67
N ARG A 99 12.32 26.66 12.41
CA ARG A 99 12.79 25.85 11.30
C ARG A 99 13.87 26.62 10.56
N LEU A 100 15.12 26.20 10.68
CA LEU A 100 16.23 26.68 9.87
C LEU A 100 16.52 25.61 8.81
N GLU A 101 16.16 25.88 7.56
CA GLU A 101 16.23 24.92 6.46
C GLU A 101 15.52 23.59 6.85
N ASP A 102 16.28 22.50 7.03
CA ASP A 102 15.73 21.19 7.44
C ASP A 102 15.99 20.84 8.91
N ILE A 103 16.47 21.81 9.72
CA ILE A 103 16.78 21.64 11.14
C ILE A 103 15.69 22.27 12.01
N LEU A 104 15.16 21.46 12.94
CA LEU A 104 14.23 21.95 13.96
C LEU A 104 15.02 22.47 15.16
N GLU A 105 14.89 23.75 15.48
CA GLU A 105 15.58 24.37 16.60
C GLU A 105 14.65 24.50 17.81
N PHE A 106 15.14 24.06 18.97
CA PHE A 106 14.44 24.12 20.25
C PHE A 106 15.21 24.94 21.25
N GLY A 107 14.52 25.89 21.88
CA GLY A 107 15.05 26.64 23.00
C GLY A 107 15.08 25.80 24.29
N MET A 108 16.18 25.84 25.02
CA MET A 108 16.37 25.16 26.30
C MET A 108 16.43 26.18 27.43
N THR A 109 15.61 26.00 28.47
CA THR A 109 15.61 26.87 29.67
C THR A 109 16.74 26.53 30.68
N CYS A 110 17.68 25.70 30.27
CA CYS A 110 18.76 25.22 31.11
C CYS A 110 19.91 26.26 31.19
N HIS A 111 20.42 26.48 32.39
CA HIS A 111 21.54 27.39 32.62
C HIS A 111 22.91 26.84 32.15
N SER A 112 22.96 25.64 31.60
CA SER A 112 24.21 25.00 31.19
C SER A 112 24.84 25.56 29.92
N GLY A 113 24.11 26.30 29.09
CA GLY A 113 24.65 27.05 27.95
C GLY A 113 25.15 26.21 26.75
N GLY A 114 25.08 24.89 26.81
CA GLY A 114 25.57 24.02 25.75
C GLY A 114 24.59 23.84 24.61
N ILE A 115 25.09 23.45 23.42
CA ILE A 115 24.29 23.16 22.24
C ILE A 115 24.41 21.68 21.91
N LEU A 116 23.27 21.05 21.54
CA LEU A 116 23.20 19.67 21.12
C LEU A 116 22.52 19.60 19.72
N GLU A 117 23.15 18.91 18.78
CA GLU A 117 22.56 18.54 17.51
C GLU A 117 22.35 17.03 17.50
N LEU A 118 21.11 16.63 17.26
CA LEU A 118 20.68 15.23 17.33
C LEU A 118 20.02 14.82 16.00
N PHE A 119 20.35 13.61 15.55
CA PHE A 119 19.64 12.95 14.46
C PHE A 119 18.63 11.97 15.04
N ILE A 120 17.39 12.06 14.61
CA ILE A 120 16.28 11.22 15.03
C ILE A 120 15.88 10.40 13.82
N ASP A 121 16.11 9.09 13.88
CA ASP A 121 15.81 8.14 12.81
C ASP A 121 14.69 7.19 13.27
N PRO A 122 13.46 7.34 12.73
CA PRO A 122 12.34 6.51 13.13
C PRO A 122 12.45 5.10 12.51
N ILE A 123 12.45 4.10 13.38
CA ILE A 123 12.31 2.70 13.00
C ILE A 123 10.86 2.32 13.28
N VAL A 124 10.05 2.42 12.24
CA VAL A 124 8.62 2.09 12.32
C VAL A 124 8.43 0.61 12.02
N ALA A 125 7.44 -0.02 12.67
CA ALA A 125 7.05 -1.37 12.36
C ALA A 125 6.71 -1.51 10.87
N GLN A 126 6.97 -2.67 10.29
CA GLN A 126 6.68 -2.90 8.88
C GLN A 126 5.17 -2.80 8.63
N THR A 127 4.81 -2.10 7.57
CA THR A 127 3.41 -2.00 7.17
C THR A 127 2.91 -3.37 6.71
N GLN A 128 1.83 -3.83 7.30
CA GLN A 128 1.24 -5.13 6.96
C GLN A 128 0.24 -4.99 5.80
N LEU A 129 0.28 -5.96 4.88
CA LEU A 129 -0.73 -6.18 3.85
C LEU A 129 -1.46 -7.49 4.13
N THR A 130 -2.75 -7.41 4.43
CA THR A 130 -3.60 -8.60 4.52
C THR A 130 -4.31 -8.81 3.18
N ILE A 131 -4.08 -9.95 2.56
CA ILE A 131 -4.70 -10.35 1.30
C ILE A 131 -5.79 -11.38 1.60
N ILE A 132 -7.04 -11.07 1.23
CA ILE A 132 -8.17 -11.98 1.40
C ILE A 132 -8.51 -12.60 0.05
N GLY A 133 -8.28 -13.91 -0.08
CA GLY A 133 -8.55 -14.69 -1.30
C GLY A 133 -7.39 -15.60 -1.69
N ASP A 134 -7.68 -16.57 -2.58
CA ASP A 134 -6.75 -17.60 -3.07
C ASP A 134 -6.56 -17.55 -4.59
N THR A 135 -6.83 -16.42 -5.20
CA THR A 135 -6.83 -16.23 -6.66
C THR A 135 -5.42 -16.04 -7.23
N PRO A 136 -5.20 -16.16 -8.54
CA PRO A 136 -3.92 -15.82 -9.17
C PRO A 136 -3.46 -14.39 -8.83
N LEU A 137 -4.40 -13.45 -8.74
CA LEU A 137 -4.10 -12.09 -8.32
C LEU A 137 -3.61 -12.03 -6.86
N ALA A 138 -4.22 -12.81 -5.96
CA ALA A 138 -3.76 -12.89 -4.58
C ALA A 138 -2.32 -13.43 -4.48
N ALA A 139 -1.97 -14.41 -5.31
CA ALA A 139 -0.61 -14.94 -5.40
C ALA A 139 0.37 -13.89 -5.94
N ALA A 140 0.01 -13.17 -7.00
CA ALA A 140 0.84 -12.10 -7.56
C ALA A 140 1.05 -10.95 -6.56
N LEU A 141 0.01 -10.56 -5.81
CA LEU A 141 0.12 -9.58 -4.72
C LEU A 141 1.08 -10.05 -3.62
N CYS A 142 0.96 -11.33 -3.23
CA CYS A 142 1.83 -11.94 -2.23
C CYS A 142 3.31 -11.91 -2.65
N GLU A 143 3.61 -12.17 -3.91
CA GLU A 143 4.98 -12.14 -4.43
C GLU A 143 5.57 -10.72 -4.53
N LEU A 144 4.77 -9.76 -4.93
CA LEU A 144 5.24 -8.39 -5.19
C LEU A 144 5.31 -7.52 -3.92
N ALA A 145 4.42 -7.73 -2.96
CA ALA A 145 4.30 -6.87 -1.78
C ALA A 145 5.56 -6.78 -0.92
N PRO A 146 6.33 -7.88 -0.65
CA PRO A 146 7.57 -7.78 0.12
C PRO A 146 8.64 -6.91 -0.56
N ARG A 147 8.65 -6.84 -1.89
CA ARG A 147 9.61 -6.03 -2.65
C ARG A 147 9.39 -4.52 -2.49
N VAL A 148 8.22 -4.12 -2.02
CA VAL A 148 7.91 -2.73 -1.66
C VAL A 148 7.86 -2.50 -0.14
N GLY A 149 8.41 -3.43 0.63
CA GLY A 149 8.55 -3.32 2.09
C GLY A 149 7.24 -3.49 2.85
N LEU A 150 6.40 -4.45 2.42
CA LEU A 150 5.20 -4.86 3.12
C LEU A 150 5.37 -6.29 3.64
N THR A 151 4.96 -6.55 4.88
CA THR A 151 4.77 -7.91 5.37
C THR A 151 3.41 -8.43 4.93
N VAL A 152 3.32 -9.70 4.57
CA VAL A 152 2.13 -10.26 3.93
C VAL A 152 1.48 -11.33 4.78
N THR A 153 0.20 -11.13 5.07
CA THR A 153 -0.68 -12.19 5.59
C THR A 153 -1.74 -12.53 4.55
N VAL A 154 -1.84 -13.79 4.17
CA VAL A 154 -2.91 -14.28 3.29
C VAL A 154 -3.97 -14.97 4.12
N ILE A 155 -5.23 -14.65 3.86
CA ILE A 155 -6.39 -15.27 4.51
C ILE A 155 -7.31 -15.80 3.42
N ALA A 156 -7.51 -17.12 3.37
CA ALA A 156 -8.42 -17.71 2.42
C ALA A 156 -8.98 -19.04 2.93
N HIS A 157 -10.17 -19.37 2.43
CA HIS A 157 -10.83 -20.62 2.77
C HIS A 157 -10.09 -21.81 2.14
N GLN A 158 -9.58 -22.73 2.95
CA GLN A 158 -8.84 -23.91 2.52
C GLN A 158 -7.67 -23.60 1.56
N ALA A 159 -7.00 -22.46 1.75
CA ALA A 159 -5.85 -22.10 0.94
C ALA A 159 -4.70 -23.10 1.12
N ASP A 160 -4.04 -23.42 0.01
CA ASP A 160 -2.77 -24.15 0.05
C ASP A 160 -1.62 -23.17 0.35
N PRO A 161 -0.94 -23.29 1.49
CA PRO A 161 0.20 -22.41 1.82
C PRO A 161 1.32 -22.45 0.77
N GLY A 162 1.48 -23.57 0.06
CA GLY A 162 2.48 -23.72 -0.99
C GLY A 162 2.28 -22.76 -2.19
N ARG A 163 1.09 -22.22 -2.34
CA ARG A 163 0.80 -21.19 -3.37
C ARG A 163 1.24 -19.79 -2.98
N PHE A 164 1.63 -19.57 -1.72
CA PHE A 164 1.98 -18.25 -1.18
C PHE A 164 3.36 -18.27 -0.49
N PRO A 165 4.43 -18.65 -1.21
CA PRO A 165 5.76 -18.83 -0.60
C PRO A 165 6.37 -17.54 -0.06
N ALA A 166 5.90 -16.38 -0.52
CA ALA A 166 6.38 -15.07 -0.08
C ALA A 166 5.52 -14.47 1.06
N ALA A 167 4.49 -15.18 1.55
CA ALA A 167 3.71 -14.74 2.68
C ALA A 167 4.44 -15.04 4.00
N ASP A 168 4.46 -14.06 4.90
CA ASP A 168 4.93 -14.26 6.27
C ASP A 168 3.98 -15.17 7.05
N ARG A 169 2.71 -15.17 6.66
CA ARG A 169 1.67 -15.98 7.27
C ARG A 169 0.55 -16.32 6.28
N VAL A 170 0.10 -17.57 6.30
CA VAL A 170 -1.08 -18.03 5.56
C VAL A 170 -2.08 -18.61 6.54
N LEU A 171 -3.28 -18.06 6.58
CA LEU A 171 -4.41 -18.50 7.39
C LEU A 171 -5.40 -19.21 6.49
N THR A 172 -5.54 -20.52 6.67
CA THR A 172 -6.36 -21.41 5.83
C THR A 172 -7.79 -21.56 6.31
N ASN A 173 -8.08 -21.12 7.53
CA ASN A 173 -9.42 -21.06 8.10
C ASN A 173 -9.80 -19.61 8.34
N ASP A 174 -10.72 -19.09 7.55
CA ASP A 174 -11.18 -17.71 7.63
C ASP A 174 -12.14 -17.48 8.83
N GLU A 175 -12.63 -18.52 9.50
CA GLU A 175 -13.47 -18.36 10.69
C GLU A 175 -12.65 -17.94 11.93
N ASP A 176 -11.44 -18.46 12.09
CA ASP A 176 -10.53 -18.10 13.18
C ASP A 176 -9.58 -16.93 12.82
N ALA A 177 -9.50 -16.60 11.54
CA ALA A 177 -8.61 -15.57 11.01
C ALA A 177 -8.77 -14.19 11.66
N PRO A 178 -9.98 -13.68 11.98
CA PRO A 178 -10.15 -12.39 12.62
C PRO A 178 -9.46 -12.28 13.98
N GLY A 179 -9.51 -13.33 14.79
CA GLY A 179 -8.85 -13.35 16.10
C GLY A 179 -7.34 -13.30 15.99
N ILE A 180 -6.78 -14.10 15.11
CA ILE A 180 -5.34 -14.20 14.88
C ILE A 180 -4.82 -12.89 14.22
N ALA A 181 -5.50 -12.36 13.23
CA ALA A 181 -5.10 -11.14 12.55
C ALA A 181 -5.11 -9.92 13.47
N ARG A 182 -6.09 -9.82 14.40
CA ARG A 182 -6.11 -8.74 15.41
C ARG A 182 -4.92 -8.78 16.36
N GLN A 183 -4.46 -9.97 16.76
CA GLN A 183 -3.29 -10.11 17.63
C GLN A 183 -1.99 -9.64 16.95
N HIS A 184 -1.97 -9.66 15.62
CA HIS A 184 -0.78 -9.35 14.84
C HIS A 184 -0.90 -8.09 13.98
N ALA A 185 -2.00 -7.35 14.12
CA ALA A 185 -2.14 -6.04 13.45
C ALA A 185 -1.12 -5.07 14.03
N SER A 186 -0.19 -4.62 13.20
CA SER A 186 0.78 -3.59 13.57
C SER A 186 0.07 -2.29 13.90
N LEU A 187 0.52 -1.57 14.93
CA LEU A 187 0.03 -0.26 15.31
C LEU A 187 0.15 0.79 14.18
N ASN A 188 1.03 0.56 13.21
CA ASN A 188 1.23 1.43 12.05
C ASN A 188 0.24 1.21 10.90
N GLY A 189 -0.78 0.42 11.14
CA GLY A 189 -1.87 0.18 10.21
C GLY A 189 -1.61 -0.98 9.27
N CYS A 190 -2.65 -1.78 9.12
CA CYS A 190 -2.74 -2.85 8.15
C CYS A 190 -3.53 -2.34 6.94
N PHE A 191 -3.04 -2.60 5.74
CA PHE A 191 -3.83 -2.47 4.53
C PHE A 191 -4.45 -3.81 4.18
N ILE A 192 -5.70 -3.79 3.76
CA ILE A 192 -6.44 -5.00 3.44
C ILE A 192 -6.80 -4.96 1.96
N VAL A 193 -6.49 -6.04 1.23
CA VAL A 193 -6.88 -6.22 -0.17
C VAL A 193 -7.79 -7.43 -0.28
N VAL A 194 -9.03 -7.20 -0.72
CA VAL A 194 -9.98 -8.28 -1.02
C VAL A 194 -9.86 -8.64 -2.50
N ALA A 195 -9.28 -9.82 -2.77
CA ALA A 195 -8.93 -10.34 -4.10
C ALA A 195 -9.60 -11.70 -4.37
N THR A 196 -10.89 -11.80 -4.11
CA THR A 196 -11.68 -13.04 -4.16
C THR A 196 -12.21 -13.39 -5.55
N GLN A 197 -12.19 -12.46 -6.50
CA GLN A 197 -12.61 -12.62 -7.90
C GLN A 197 -13.97 -13.34 -8.10
N GLY A 198 -14.96 -12.97 -7.31
CA GLY A 198 -16.30 -13.55 -7.39
C GLY A 198 -16.57 -14.72 -6.46
N ARG A 199 -15.51 -15.31 -5.91
CA ARG A 199 -15.63 -16.40 -4.95
C ARG A 199 -15.70 -15.82 -3.53
N ARG A 200 -16.87 -15.89 -2.89
CA ARG A 200 -17.05 -15.43 -1.50
C ARG A 200 -16.77 -13.93 -1.27
N ASP A 201 -17.01 -13.05 -2.26
CA ASP A 201 -16.73 -11.62 -2.16
C ASP A 201 -17.38 -10.97 -0.94
N LEU A 202 -18.66 -11.24 -0.69
CA LEU A 202 -19.38 -10.66 0.45
C LEU A 202 -18.78 -11.11 1.78
N GLN A 203 -18.37 -12.37 1.88
CA GLN A 203 -17.71 -12.90 3.07
C GLN A 203 -16.32 -12.27 3.25
N GLY A 204 -15.54 -12.16 2.17
CA GLY A 204 -14.24 -11.49 2.19
C GLY A 204 -14.33 -10.03 2.62
N LEU A 205 -15.35 -9.31 2.16
CA LEU A 205 -15.58 -7.93 2.56
C LEU A 205 -16.01 -7.81 4.03
N ARG A 206 -16.89 -8.69 4.54
CA ARG A 206 -17.24 -8.74 5.95
C ARG A 206 -16.03 -9.05 6.83
N LEU A 207 -15.22 -10.03 6.41
CA LEU A 207 -13.96 -10.31 7.08
C LEU A 207 -13.06 -9.08 7.11
N ALA A 208 -12.89 -8.39 5.98
CA ALA A 208 -12.09 -7.17 5.90
C ALA A 208 -12.58 -6.08 6.85
N LEU A 209 -13.91 -5.88 6.96
CA LEU A 209 -14.50 -4.90 7.87
C LEU A 209 -14.36 -5.27 9.35
N SER A 210 -14.20 -6.57 9.67
CA SER A 210 -13.97 -7.04 11.05
C SER A 210 -12.52 -6.89 11.51
N LEU A 211 -11.58 -6.67 10.59
CA LEU A 211 -10.15 -6.54 10.90
C LEU A 211 -9.77 -5.08 11.16
N PRO A 212 -8.84 -4.82 12.10
CA PRO A 212 -8.29 -3.48 12.26
C PRO A 212 -7.44 -3.14 11.04
N GLY A 213 -7.95 -2.31 10.15
CA GLY A 213 -7.28 -1.88 8.93
C GLY A 213 -7.30 -0.37 8.79
N ARG A 214 -6.22 0.19 8.24
CA ARG A 214 -6.16 1.62 7.88
C ARG A 214 -7.00 1.90 6.63
N GLN A 215 -7.00 0.98 5.68
CA GLN A 215 -7.70 1.11 4.41
C GLN A 215 -7.98 -0.27 3.83
N THR A 216 -9.20 -0.45 3.32
CA THR A 216 -9.60 -1.66 2.59
C THR A 216 -9.71 -1.35 1.10
N PHE A 217 -9.09 -2.20 0.28
CA PHE A 217 -9.14 -2.18 -1.17
C PHE A 217 -9.90 -3.40 -1.67
N PHE A 218 -10.87 -3.21 -2.53
CA PHE A 218 -11.63 -4.31 -3.13
C PHE A 218 -11.41 -4.39 -4.63
N VAL A 219 -10.90 -5.52 -5.11
CA VAL A 219 -10.64 -5.76 -6.52
C VAL A 219 -11.91 -6.22 -7.21
N ALA A 220 -12.63 -5.27 -7.77
CA ALA A 220 -13.88 -5.48 -8.49
C ALA A 220 -14.14 -4.33 -9.46
N SER A 221 -15.02 -4.56 -10.45
CA SER A 221 -15.55 -3.48 -11.27
C SER A 221 -16.39 -2.50 -10.42
N ALA A 222 -16.49 -1.25 -10.85
CA ALA A 222 -17.28 -0.23 -10.16
C ALA A 222 -18.74 -0.68 -9.93
N ARG A 223 -19.37 -1.28 -10.94
CA ARG A 223 -20.75 -1.82 -10.84
C ARG A 223 -20.86 -2.89 -9.75
N LYS A 224 -19.93 -3.85 -9.73
CA LYS A 224 -19.92 -4.93 -8.74
C LYS A 224 -19.70 -4.39 -7.33
N ALA A 225 -18.76 -3.45 -7.20
CA ALA A 225 -18.48 -2.80 -5.91
C ALA A 225 -19.71 -2.07 -5.35
N GLN A 226 -20.46 -1.33 -6.19
CA GLN A 226 -21.70 -0.66 -5.79
C GLN A 226 -22.73 -1.64 -5.27
N VAL A 227 -22.99 -2.74 -5.98
CA VAL A 227 -23.96 -3.75 -5.57
C VAL A 227 -23.59 -4.38 -4.23
N LEU A 228 -22.31 -4.76 -4.05
CA LEU A 228 -21.86 -5.39 -2.82
C LEU A 228 -21.81 -4.42 -1.63
N LYS A 229 -21.45 -3.16 -1.86
CA LYS A 229 -21.53 -2.11 -0.83
C LYS A 229 -22.99 -1.89 -0.38
N ALA A 230 -23.94 -1.87 -1.30
CA ALA A 230 -25.36 -1.77 -0.96
C ALA A 230 -25.82 -2.96 -0.09
N ALA A 231 -25.48 -4.18 -0.51
CA ALA A 231 -25.81 -5.41 0.24
C ALA A 231 -25.18 -5.44 1.65
N LEU A 232 -23.96 -4.91 1.83
CA LEU A 232 -23.32 -4.78 3.13
C LEU A 232 -24.09 -3.80 4.05
N LYS A 233 -24.49 -2.64 3.52
CA LYS A 233 -25.29 -1.65 4.25
C LYS A 233 -26.65 -2.22 4.65
N GLU A 234 -27.33 -2.91 3.75
CA GLU A 234 -28.60 -3.60 4.01
C GLU A 234 -28.48 -4.69 5.07
N SER A 235 -27.31 -5.34 5.16
CA SER A 235 -27.05 -6.36 6.19
C SER A 235 -26.61 -5.80 7.55
N GLY A 236 -26.58 -4.45 7.72
CA GLY A 236 -26.31 -3.78 8.99
C GLY A 236 -24.86 -3.41 9.24
N GLU A 237 -23.98 -3.51 8.23
CA GLU A 237 -22.59 -3.02 8.36
C GLU A 237 -22.57 -1.49 8.43
N ALA A 238 -21.63 -0.94 9.21
CA ALA A 238 -21.50 0.50 9.41
C ALA A 238 -21.26 1.23 8.08
N VAL A 239 -22.14 2.18 7.75
CA VAL A 239 -22.13 2.91 6.47
C VAL A 239 -20.79 3.54 6.19
N ASP A 240 -20.19 4.22 7.19
CA ASP A 240 -18.91 4.90 7.06
C ASP A 240 -17.78 3.92 6.72
N HIS A 241 -17.76 2.74 7.33
CA HIS A 241 -16.76 1.70 7.05
C HIS A 241 -16.94 1.12 5.64
N VAL A 242 -18.19 0.90 5.22
CA VAL A 242 -18.48 0.41 3.86
C VAL A 242 -18.11 1.44 2.80
N ASP A 243 -18.39 2.73 3.05
CA ASP A 243 -18.06 3.81 2.10
C ASP A 243 -16.55 4.03 1.99
N ALA A 244 -15.81 3.82 3.07
CA ALA A 244 -14.35 3.90 3.09
C ALA A 244 -13.64 2.82 2.26
N ILE A 245 -14.33 1.75 1.84
CA ILE A 245 -13.74 0.73 0.97
C ILE A 245 -13.39 1.36 -0.39
N VAL A 246 -12.13 1.28 -0.80
CA VAL A 246 -11.68 1.73 -2.11
C VAL A 246 -11.97 0.66 -3.15
N ALA A 247 -12.86 0.96 -4.09
CA ALA A 247 -13.22 0.06 -5.20
C ALA A 247 -13.70 0.88 -6.42
N PRO A 248 -13.21 0.59 -7.61
CA PRO A 248 -12.18 -0.42 -7.94
C PRO A 248 -10.86 -0.17 -7.24
N ALA A 249 -10.19 -1.26 -6.82
CA ALA A 249 -8.85 -1.19 -6.27
C ALA A 249 -7.82 -0.92 -7.36
N GLY A 250 -6.76 -0.19 -7.00
CA GLY A 250 -5.63 0.06 -7.87
C GLY A 250 -5.66 1.39 -8.61
N GLN A 251 -4.53 1.71 -9.23
CA GLN A 251 -4.36 2.87 -10.11
C GLN A 251 -4.74 2.51 -11.55
N LEU A 252 -5.19 3.49 -12.34
CA LEU A 252 -5.56 3.28 -13.73
C LEU A 252 -4.31 3.09 -14.60
N LEU A 253 -3.85 1.85 -14.73
CA LEU A 253 -2.69 1.47 -15.56
C LEU A 253 -3.09 0.75 -16.85
N GLY A 254 -4.39 0.49 -17.07
CA GLY A 254 -4.83 -0.37 -18.17
C GLY A 254 -4.46 -1.85 -17.98
N ALA A 255 -4.24 -2.28 -16.73
CA ALA A 255 -3.81 -3.61 -16.33
C ALA A 255 -4.81 -4.70 -16.79
N GLN A 256 -4.29 -5.80 -17.33
CA GLN A 256 -5.06 -6.92 -17.85
C GLN A 256 -4.71 -8.26 -17.20
N THR A 257 -3.41 -8.48 -16.92
CA THR A 257 -2.97 -9.72 -16.26
C THR A 257 -3.06 -9.62 -14.74
N PRO A 258 -3.11 -10.76 -14.02
CA PRO A 258 -3.09 -10.76 -12.56
C PRO A 258 -1.91 -9.97 -11.97
N GLU A 259 -0.74 -10.06 -12.57
CA GLU A 259 0.50 -9.40 -12.14
C GLU A 259 0.41 -7.88 -12.34
N GLU A 260 -0.11 -7.42 -13.48
CA GLU A 260 -0.33 -6.01 -13.76
C GLU A 260 -1.38 -5.41 -12.82
N ILE A 261 -2.47 -6.15 -12.56
CA ILE A 261 -3.50 -5.74 -11.60
C ILE A 261 -2.90 -5.68 -10.19
N ALA A 262 -2.07 -6.66 -9.80
CA ALA A 262 -1.36 -6.65 -8.52
C ALA A 262 -0.46 -5.42 -8.38
N LEU A 263 0.31 -5.09 -9.42
CA LEU A 263 1.14 -3.87 -9.45
C LEU A 263 0.29 -2.60 -9.28
N SER A 264 -0.83 -2.52 -9.98
CA SER A 264 -1.79 -1.41 -9.90
C SER A 264 -2.34 -1.23 -8.46
N VAL A 265 -2.73 -2.33 -7.83
CA VAL A 265 -3.23 -2.33 -6.45
C VAL A 265 -2.14 -1.95 -5.46
N LEU A 266 -0.92 -2.49 -5.60
CA LEU A 266 0.21 -2.14 -4.76
C LEU A 266 0.61 -0.67 -4.91
N ALA A 267 0.52 -0.09 -6.11
CA ALA A 267 0.73 1.34 -6.31
C ALA A 267 -0.28 2.18 -5.49
N ALA A 268 -1.55 1.77 -5.44
CA ALA A 268 -2.56 2.42 -4.62
C ALA A 268 -2.27 2.27 -3.11
N VAL A 269 -1.86 1.08 -2.67
CA VAL A 269 -1.46 0.82 -1.28
C VAL A 269 -0.26 1.69 -0.88
N VAL A 270 0.77 1.79 -1.73
CA VAL A 270 1.95 2.64 -1.49
C VAL A 270 1.54 4.12 -1.42
N ALA A 271 0.65 4.58 -2.31
CA ALA A 271 0.14 5.95 -2.27
C ALA A 271 -0.60 6.24 -0.96
N ALA A 272 -1.46 5.33 -0.52
CA ALA A 272 -2.18 5.44 0.75
C ALA A 272 -1.23 5.42 1.97
N ARG A 273 -0.21 4.55 1.94
CA ARG A 273 0.84 4.50 2.98
C ARG A 273 1.58 5.82 3.12
N ARG A 274 1.83 6.51 2.01
CA ARG A 274 2.54 7.80 1.96
C ARG A 274 1.63 9.01 2.21
N GLY A 275 0.36 8.80 2.57
CA GLY A 275 -0.61 9.87 2.78
C GLY A 275 -1.04 10.59 1.50
N ARG A 276 -0.72 10.03 0.34
CA ARG A 276 -1.18 10.49 -0.98
C ARG A 276 -2.42 9.68 -1.34
N ILE A 277 -3.55 9.99 -0.71
CA ILE A 277 -4.82 9.42 -1.12
C ILE A 277 -5.17 10.11 -2.45
N THR A 278 -4.90 9.44 -3.56
CA THR A 278 -5.54 9.80 -4.81
C THR A 278 -6.99 9.33 -4.67
N PRO A 279 -8.00 10.20 -4.67
CA PRO A 279 -9.38 9.75 -4.72
C PRO A 279 -9.52 8.82 -5.92
N PRO A 280 -10.40 7.78 -5.84
CA PRO A 280 -10.66 6.94 -7.00
C PRO A 280 -10.92 7.88 -8.16
N ALA A 281 -10.21 7.68 -9.28
CA ALA A 281 -10.31 8.53 -10.45
C ALA A 281 -11.75 8.53 -10.96
N GLN A 282 -12.58 9.36 -10.35
CA GLN A 282 -13.79 9.83 -10.99
C GLN A 282 -13.30 10.76 -12.08
N SER A 283 -13.40 10.27 -13.32
CA SER A 283 -13.32 11.11 -14.51
C SER A 283 -11.93 11.66 -14.88
N LEU A 284 -11.01 10.77 -15.26
CA LEU A 284 -10.27 11.04 -16.48
C LEU A 284 -10.81 10.08 -17.55
N LEU A 285 -12.03 10.30 -17.96
CA LEU A 285 -12.41 9.93 -19.34
C LEU A 285 -11.34 10.63 -20.20
N PRO A 286 -10.60 9.89 -21.05
CA PRO A 286 -9.79 10.56 -22.06
C PRO A 286 -10.70 11.57 -22.75
N PRO A 287 -10.20 12.79 -23.07
CA PRO A 287 -11.01 13.74 -23.82
C PRO A 287 -11.56 12.93 -25.02
N ARG A 288 -12.88 12.94 -25.19
CA ARG A 288 -13.49 12.36 -26.38
C ARG A 288 -12.70 12.93 -27.53
N LEU A 289 -12.00 12.05 -28.25
CA LEU A 289 -11.44 12.43 -29.52
C LEU A 289 -12.60 13.08 -30.27
N PRO A 290 -12.43 14.28 -30.87
CA PRO A 290 -13.50 14.89 -31.65
C PRO A 290 -13.98 13.82 -32.61
N GLU A 291 -15.29 13.55 -32.60
CA GLU A 291 -15.92 12.66 -33.55
C GLU A 291 -15.42 13.11 -34.92
N THR A 292 -14.60 12.27 -35.55
CA THR A 292 -14.18 12.48 -36.91
C THR A 292 -15.50 12.55 -37.69
N GLN A 293 -15.86 13.71 -38.14
CA GLN A 293 -17.03 13.90 -39.00
C GLN A 293 -16.82 12.92 -40.15
N VAL A 294 -17.60 11.84 -40.13
CA VAL A 294 -17.69 10.90 -41.26
C VAL A 294 -18.15 11.78 -42.45
N PRO A 295 -17.34 11.91 -43.49
CA PRO A 295 -17.77 12.66 -44.67
C PRO A 295 -19.08 12.04 -45.16
N PRO A 296 -20.04 12.88 -45.68
CA PRO A 296 -21.32 12.37 -46.14
C PRO A 296 -21.09 11.25 -47.16
N GLN A 297 -21.70 10.12 -46.93
CA GLN A 297 -21.65 8.98 -47.85
C GLN A 297 -22.25 9.42 -49.17
N VAL A 298 -21.45 9.47 -50.23
CA VAL A 298 -21.89 9.64 -51.60
C VAL A 298 -22.78 8.42 -51.93
N PRO A 299 -24.03 8.63 -52.41
CA PRO A 299 -24.88 7.49 -52.77
C PRO A 299 -24.22 6.68 -53.86
N PRO A 300 -24.37 5.34 -53.87
CA PRO A 300 -23.74 4.48 -54.85
C PRO A 300 -24.25 4.84 -56.24
N GLN A 301 -23.32 5.21 -57.16
CA GLN A 301 -23.63 5.35 -58.56
C GLN A 301 -24.06 4.00 -59.08
N VAL A 302 -25.27 3.97 -59.65
CA VAL A 302 -25.84 2.82 -60.34
C VAL A 302 -24.95 2.51 -61.54
N ALA A 303 -24.32 1.34 -61.52
CA ALA A 303 -23.57 0.80 -62.66
C ALA A 303 -24.52 0.50 -63.81
N PRO A 304 -24.14 0.80 -65.07
CA PRO A 304 -24.99 0.47 -66.24
C PRO A 304 -25.19 -1.04 -66.34
N GLN A 305 -26.43 -1.42 -66.56
CA GLN A 305 -26.85 -2.79 -66.81
C GLN A 305 -26.22 -3.30 -68.13
N VAL A 306 -25.38 -4.32 -68.05
CA VAL A 306 -24.86 -5.06 -69.19
C VAL A 306 -25.86 -6.19 -69.47
N GLU A 307 -26.47 -6.18 -70.71
CA GLU A 307 -27.34 -7.22 -71.18
C GLU A 307 -26.60 -8.58 -71.31
N PRO A 308 -27.23 -9.70 -70.98
CA PRO A 308 -26.62 -11.04 -71.12
C PRO A 308 -26.49 -11.48 -72.57
N PRO A 309 -25.37 -12.13 -72.97
CA PRO A 309 -25.26 -12.72 -74.29
C PRO A 309 -26.07 -14.03 -74.41
N VAL A 310 -26.60 -14.15 -75.58
CA VAL A 310 -27.50 -15.26 -76.09
C VAL A 310 -26.81 -16.62 -75.99
N GLU A 311 -27.54 -17.59 -75.45
CA GLU A 311 -27.25 -19.03 -75.48
C GLU A 311 -26.97 -19.54 -76.88
N GLN A 312 -25.90 -20.31 -77.06
CA GLN A 312 -25.76 -21.29 -78.07
C GLN A 312 -25.56 -22.69 -77.46
N SER A 313 -26.58 -23.51 -77.65
CA SER A 313 -26.62 -24.94 -77.37
C SER A 313 -25.59 -25.69 -78.17
N VAL A 314 -24.90 -26.69 -77.57
CA VAL A 314 -24.58 -27.98 -78.19
C VAL A 314 -23.97 -28.95 -77.18
N GLY A 315 -24.56 -30.13 -77.01
CA GLY A 315 -23.87 -31.42 -76.88
C GLY A 315 -23.74 -32.04 -75.49
N GLN A 316 -24.68 -32.87 -75.09
CA GLN A 316 -24.48 -34.03 -74.21
C GLN A 316 -23.76 -35.17 -74.94
N PRO A 317 -23.50 -36.37 -74.34
CA PRO A 317 -22.89 -36.71 -73.02
C PRO A 317 -21.76 -37.75 -73.20
N VAL A 318 -21.02 -38.12 -72.14
CA VAL A 318 -20.57 -39.52 -71.93
C VAL A 318 -20.33 -39.78 -70.44
N SER A 319 -21.05 -40.72 -69.93
CA SER A 319 -20.93 -41.41 -68.65
C SER A 319 -19.76 -42.38 -68.64
N ILE A 320 -18.97 -42.42 -67.61
CA ILE A 320 -18.28 -43.64 -67.16
C ILE A 320 -18.09 -43.60 -65.62
N ALA A 321 -18.79 -44.53 -64.94
CA ALA A 321 -18.50 -44.98 -63.60
C ALA A 321 -17.75 -46.30 -63.67
N PRO A 322 -17.45 -47.02 -62.58
CA PRO A 322 -16.48 -46.72 -61.46
C PRO A 322 -15.47 -47.90 -61.37
N ALA A 323 -14.45 -47.74 -60.55
CA ALA A 323 -13.68 -48.88 -60.06
C ALA A 323 -13.35 -48.78 -58.56
N LEU A 324 -13.91 -49.69 -57.82
CA LEU A 324 -13.55 -50.16 -56.49
C LEU A 324 -12.24 -50.94 -56.56
N VAL A 325 -11.40 -50.75 -55.55
CA VAL A 325 -10.50 -51.75 -54.90
C VAL A 325 -9.98 -51.05 -53.64
N GLY A 326 -10.10 -51.45 -52.43
CA GLY A 326 -10.10 -52.78 -51.81
C GLY A 326 -8.71 -53.02 -51.18
N GLY A 327 -8.63 -53.14 -49.88
CA GLY A 327 -7.48 -53.71 -49.19
C GLY A 327 -7.10 -52.85 -47.96
N SER A 328 -7.55 -53.09 -46.76
CA SER A 328 -7.31 -54.11 -45.74
C SER A 328 -5.83 -54.33 -45.37
N CYS A 329 -5.59 -54.21 -44.08
CA CYS A 329 -4.83 -55.00 -43.10
C CYS A 329 -3.85 -54.20 -42.27
N CYS A 330 -4.19 -54.14 -41.01
CA CYS A 330 -3.60 -54.80 -39.83
C CYS A 330 -2.18 -54.45 -39.39
N GLY A 331 -2.06 -54.07 -38.14
CA GLY A 331 -1.25 -54.80 -37.16
C GLY A 331 0.02 -54.13 -36.69
N SER A 332 0.01 -53.72 -35.57
CA SER A 332 0.69 -54.06 -34.30
C SER A 332 0.71 -52.88 -33.36
#